data_3fac71f8e4b618c0dfa103613062ddb7
#
_entry.id   3fac71f8e4b618c0dfa103613062ddb7
#
_cell.length_a   1.000
_cell.length_b   1.000
_cell.length_c   1.000
_cell.angle_alpha   90.00
_cell.angle_beta   90.00
_cell.angle_gamma   90.00
#
_symmetry.space_group_name_H-M   'P 1'
#
loop_
_entity.id
_entity.type
_entity.pdbx_description
1 polymer ?
#
loop_
_entity_poly.entity_id
_entity_poly.type
_entity_poly.pdbx_seq_one_letter_code
_entity_poly.pdbx_strand_id
1 'polypeptide(L)'
;QIVQDMIDRLGYTETQAYKALYQGGLTIESTQDPDIQNICDEEVNNLENYPTDPKVSFSYRVSIQSPDGTISNYSQQTMLSYYQKSNKNYSINFASEDDARAAIEQYKTDLMQDGDVVVDGSETLTFTVQPQAALTVMDQSTGEVKALVGGRGDKTANKTLNRATDTTRQPGSTFKIIAAYAPALDAGGLTLADVQDDAPYNYGSGQGGAVNNYD
;
A
#
# COMPACT_ATOMS: atom_id res chain seq x y z
N GLN A 1 3.84 16.76 -5.75
CA GLN A 1 2.92 17.90 -5.57
C GLN A 1 3.61 19.22 -5.97
N ILE A 2 4.69 19.67 -5.27
CA ILE A 2 5.36 20.97 -5.52
C ILE A 2 5.77 21.15 -6.98
N VAL A 3 6.36 20.14 -7.62
CA VAL A 3 6.73 20.19 -9.05
C VAL A 3 5.48 20.41 -9.91
N GLN A 4 4.39 19.70 -9.63
CA GLN A 4 3.14 19.85 -10.37
C GLN A 4 2.53 21.25 -10.17
N ASP A 5 2.54 21.74 -8.93
CA ASP A 5 2.05 23.10 -8.65
C ASP A 5 2.86 24.17 -9.37
N MET A 6 4.18 23.98 -9.52
CA MET A 6 5.04 24.89 -10.30
C MET A 6 4.69 24.85 -11.80
N ILE A 7 4.39 23.68 -12.33
CA ILE A 7 3.96 23.53 -13.73
C ILE A 7 2.61 24.22 -13.93
N ASP A 8 1.61 23.88 -13.09
CA ASP A 8 0.22 24.30 -13.29
C ASP A 8 0.00 25.78 -12.96
N ARG A 9 0.68 26.33 -11.94
CA ARG A 9 0.46 27.69 -11.46
C ARG A 9 1.48 28.71 -11.98
N LEU A 10 2.74 28.27 -12.20
CA LEU A 10 3.82 29.17 -12.59
C LEU A 10 4.22 28.99 -14.06
N GLY A 11 3.65 28.00 -14.77
CA GLY A 11 3.95 27.75 -16.17
C GLY A 11 5.37 27.20 -16.41
N TYR A 12 6.00 26.60 -15.39
CA TYR A 12 7.31 25.99 -15.54
C TYR A 12 7.24 24.73 -16.40
N THR A 13 8.31 24.48 -17.16
CA THR A 13 8.52 23.11 -17.67
C THR A 13 8.92 22.20 -16.52
N GLU A 14 8.73 20.90 -16.69
CA GLU A 14 9.11 19.89 -15.69
C GLU A 14 10.58 20.04 -15.26
N THR A 15 11.49 20.22 -16.23
CA THR A 15 12.92 20.45 -15.96
C THR A 15 13.16 21.72 -15.14
N GLN A 16 12.46 22.81 -15.45
CA GLN A 16 12.57 24.07 -14.69
C GLN A 16 12.04 23.90 -13.26
N ALA A 17 10.93 23.19 -13.08
CA ALA A 17 10.35 22.93 -11.78
C ALA A 17 11.29 22.08 -10.89
N TYR A 18 11.88 21.02 -11.44
CA TYR A 18 12.90 20.23 -10.73
C TYR A 18 14.14 21.05 -10.38
N LYS A 19 14.64 21.88 -11.31
CA LYS A 19 15.79 22.75 -11.05
C LYS A 19 15.48 23.76 -9.95
N ALA A 20 14.31 24.38 -9.96
CA ALA A 20 13.86 25.29 -8.91
C ALA A 20 13.75 24.59 -7.56
N LEU A 21 13.16 23.38 -7.52
CA LEU A 21 12.99 22.61 -6.29
C LEU A 21 14.32 22.24 -5.63
N TYR A 22 15.29 21.76 -6.41
CA TYR A 22 16.54 21.24 -5.86
C TYR A 22 17.69 22.22 -5.80
N GLN A 23 17.63 23.31 -6.57
CA GLN A 23 18.72 24.29 -6.70
C GLN A 23 18.27 25.76 -6.53
N GLY A 24 16.97 25.98 -6.38
CA GLY A 24 16.39 27.33 -6.33
C GLY A 24 16.41 28.00 -4.94
N GLY A 25 16.95 27.34 -3.92
CA GLY A 25 16.99 27.90 -2.56
C GLY A 25 15.61 28.06 -1.92
N LEU A 26 14.64 27.20 -2.27
CA LEU A 26 13.28 27.28 -1.75
C LEU A 26 13.23 26.88 -0.28
N THR A 27 12.41 27.57 0.50
CA THR A 27 11.95 27.14 1.81
C THR A 27 10.60 26.45 1.66
N ILE A 28 10.50 25.23 2.15
CA ILE A 28 9.26 24.45 2.13
C ILE A 28 8.75 24.36 3.57
N GLU A 29 7.60 24.99 3.81
CA GLU A 29 6.90 24.90 5.09
C GLU A 29 5.89 23.75 5.01
N SER A 30 5.82 22.94 6.07
CA SER A 30 4.85 21.86 6.19
C SER A 30 4.06 22.02 7.48
N THR A 31 2.89 21.40 7.54
CA THR A 31 2.03 21.37 8.72
C THR A 31 2.37 20.23 9.66
N GLN A 32 3.39 19.43 9.32
CA GLN A 32 3.85 18.29 10.11
C GLN A 32 4.28 18.75 11.50
N ASP A 33 3.80 18.04 12.52
CA ASP A 33 4.24 18.14 13.90
C ASP A 33 5.23 17.01 14.19
N PRO A 34 6.51 17.33 14.48
CA PRO A 34 7.55 16.31 14.69
C PRO A 34 7.26 15.36 15.86
N ASP A 35 6.64 15.84 16.93
CA ASP A 35 6.35 15.02 18.11
C ASP A 35 5.24 14.01 17.79
N ILE A 36 4.17 14.47 17.13
CA ILE A 36 3.09 13.59 16.67
C ILE A 36 3.62 12.60 15.63
N GLN A 37 4.47 13.04 14.70
CA GLN A 37 5.07 12.15 13.70
C GLN A 37 5.89 11.04 14.36
N ASN A 38 6.73 11.36 15.34
CA ASN A 38 7.55 10.39 16.04
C ASN A 38 6.70 9.34 16.77
N ILE A 39 5.65 9.77 17.48
CA ILE A 39 4.71 8.85 18.12
C ILE A 39 4.05 7.92 17.08
N CYS A 40 3.61 8.47 15.94
CA CYS A 40 3.01 7.68 14.88
C CYS A 40 3.98 6.67 14.26
N ASP A 41 5.24 7.06 14.06
CA ASP A 41 6.28 6.17 13.54
C ASP A 41 6.61 5.05 14.53
N GLU A 42 6.69 5.36 15.82
CA GLU A 42 6.89 4.35 16.88
C GLU A 42 5.73 3.37 16.94
N GLU A 43 4.49 3.84 16.98
CA GLU A 43 3.31 2.98 17.09
C GLU A 43 3.06 2.11 15.84
N VAL A 44 3.31 2.65 14.64
CA VAL A 44 3.20 1.86 13.40
C VAL A 44 4.27 0.77 13.32
N ASN A 45 5.43 0.97 13.95
CA ASN A 45 6.51 0.00 13.96
C ASN A 45 6.52 -0.90 15.21
N ASN A 46 5.71 -0.62 16.22
CA ASN A 46 5.62 -1.43 17.42
C ASN A 46 5.02 -2.81 17.12
N LEU A 47 5.81 -3.86 17.33
CA LEU A 47 5.41 -5.25 17.04
C LEU A 47 4.19 -5.72 17.86
N GLU A 48 3.98 -5.15 19.04
CA GLU A 48 2.86 -5.50 19.92
C GLU A 48 1.50 -5.11 19.32
N ASN A 49 1.48 -4.17 18.38
CA ASN A 49 0.27 -3.73 17.68
C ASN A 49 -0.14 -4.67 16.53
N TYR A 50 0.60 -5.75 16.31
CA TYR A 50 0.38 -6.66 15.18
C TYR A 50 0.19 -8.12 15.63
N PRO A 51 -0.41 -8.97 14.78
CA PRO A 51 -0.49 -10.41 15.06
C PRO A 51 0.88 -11.02 15.36
N THR A 52 0.92 -12.00 16.22
CA THR A 52 2.15 -12.66 16.70
C THR A 52 2.86 -13.51 15.64
N ASP A 53 2.29 -13.66 14.45
CA ASP A 53 2.83 -14.43 13.34
C ASP A 53 3.07 -13.52 12.12
N PRO A 54 4.08 -12.63 12.17
CA PRO A 54 4.39 -11.74 11.07
C PRO A 54 4.84 -12.54 9.85
N LYS A 55 4.46 -12.06 8.67
CA LYS A 55 4.89 -12.62 7.40
C LYS A 55 5.83 -11.64 6.70
N VAL A 56 6.61 -12.14 5.76
CA VAL A 56 7.44 -11.35 4.87
C VAL A 56 6.97 -11.60 3.43
N SER A 57 6.63 -10.55 2.74
CA SER A 57 6.47 -10.55 1.28
C SER A 57 7.71 -9.96 0.62
N PHE A 58 7.82 -10.13 -0.69
CA PHE A 58 8.97 -9.58 -1.42
C PHE A 58 8.57 -9.05 -2.79
N SER A 59 9.38 -8.14 -3.31
CA SER A 59 9.42 -7.76 -4.72
C SER A 59 10.68 -8.35 -5.33
N TYR A 60 10.52 -9.10 -6.41
CA TYR A 60 11.60 -9.82 -7.07
C TYR A 60 11.54 -9.63 -8.58
N ARG A 61 12.68 -9.41 -9.18
CA ARG A 61 12.86 -9.39 -10.65
C ARG A 61 14.19 -10.00 -11.01
N VAL A 62 14.21 -10.75 -12.09
CA VAL A 62 15.42 -11.28 -12.69
C VAL A 62 15.21 -11.47 -14.19
N SER A 63 16.27 -11.28 -14.98
CA SER A 63 16.32 -11.64 -16.40
C SER A 63 17.27 -12.81 -16.59
N ILE A 64 16.82 -13.82 -17.31
CA ILE A 64 17.62 -15.02 -17.65
C ILE A 64 17.81 -15.03 -19.15
N GLN A 65 19.05 -15.20 -19.60
CA GLN A 65 19.41 -15.31 -21.01
C GLN A 65 19.73 -16.77 -21.34
N SER A 66 19.07 -17.30 -22.35
CA SER A 66 19.31 -18.61 -22.90
C SER A 66 20.49 -18.61 -23.90
N PRO A 67 21.11 -19.79 -24.21
CA PRO A 67 22.25 -19.86 -25.10
C PRO A 67 22.02 -19.33 -26.53
N ASP A 68 20.76 -19.26 -26.97
CA ASP A 68 20.37 -18.68 -28.25
C ASP A 68 20.29 -17.14 -28.22
N GLY A 69 20.58 -16.51 -27.05
CA GLY A 69 20.52 -15.08 -26.85
C GLY A 69 19.14 -14.56 -26.43
N THR A 70 18.12 -15.40 -26.32
CA THR A 70 16.78 -15.00 -25.88
C THR A 70 16.80 -14.60 -24.41
N ILE A 71 16.22 -13.45 -24.07
CA ILE A 71 16.10 -12.95 -22.70
C ILE A 71 14.66 -13.09 -22.22
N SER A 72 14.48 -13.78 -21.10
CA SER A 72 13.21 -13.95 -20.42
C SER A 72 13.22 -13.23 -19.06
N ASN A 73 12.13 -12.49 -18.76
CA ASN A 73 11.99 -11.72 -17.53
C ASN A 73 11.04 -12.41 -16.56
N TYR A 74 11.48 -12.53 -15.32
CA TYR A 74 10.73 -13.17 -14.25
C TYR A 74 10.55 -12.23 -13.05
N SER A 75 9.51 -12.46 -12.27
CA SER A 75 9.14 -11.65 -11.11
C SER A 75 8.47 -12.51 -10.04
N GLN A 76 8.20 -11.94 -8.86
CA GLN A 76 7.39 -12.60 -7.85
C GLN A 76 6.01 -13.02 -8.38
N GLN A 77 5.45 -12.30 -9.33
CA GLN A 77 4.14 -12.64 -9.92
C GLN A 77 4.23 -13.86 -10.83
N THR A 78 5.31 -13.97 -11.62
CA THR A 78 5.55 -15.16 -12.45
C THR A 78 5.86 -16.38 -11.58
N MET A 79 6.60 -16.20 -10.47
CA MET A 79 6.84 -17.24 -9.46
C MET A 79 5.52 -17.73 -8.82
N LEU A 80 4.66 -16.81 -8.40
CA LEU A 80 3.34 -17.15 -7.88
C LEU A 80 2.54 -17.98 -8.88
N SER A 81 2.47 -17.51 -10.14
CA SER A 81 1.74 -18.20 -11.21
C SER A 81 2.34 -19.56 -11.54
N TYR A 82 3.66 -19.71 -11.47
CA TYR A 82 4.35 -20.97 -11.72
C TYR A 82 3.94 -22.03 -10.70
N TYR A 83 4.05 -21.73 -9.41
CA TYR A 83 3.72 -22.70 -8.35
C TYR A 83 2.21 -22.90 -8.16
N GLN A 84 1.38 -21.93 -8.50
CA GLN A 84 -0.09 -22.09 -8.43
C GLN A 84 -0.64 -23.07 -9.48
N LYS A 85 0.12 -23.45 -10.50
CA LYS A 85 -0.28 -24.52 -11.42
C LYS A 85 -0.40 -25.87 -10.71
N SER A 86 0.48 -26.14 -9.73
CA SER A 86 0.50 -27.38 -8.95
C SER A 86 -0.18 -27.23 -7.58
N ASN A 87 -0.12 -26.06 -6.96
CA ASN A 87 -0.72 -25.78 -5.65
C ASN A 87 -1.47 -24.44 -5.69
N LYS A 88 -2.77 -24.47 -5.90
CA LYS A 88 -3.63 -23.27 -5.99
C LYS A 88 -3.55 -22.34 -4.77
N ASN A 89 -3.16 -22.88 -3.61
CA ASN A 89 -3.04 -22.14 -2.36
C ASN A 89 -1.60 -21.61 -2.12
N TYR A 90 -0.69 -21.78 -3.08
CA TYR A 90 0.67 -21.26 -2.94
C TYR A 90 0.64 -19.73 -2.74
N SER A 91 1.42 -19.28 -1.77
CA SER A 91 1.53 -17.88 -1.36
C SER A 91 2.99 -17.43 -1.42
N ILE A 92 3.20 -16.17 -1.75
CA ILE A 92 4.50 -15.50 -1.71
C ILE A 92 4.73 -14.72 -0.40
N ASN A 93 3.97 -15.05 0.66
CA ASN A 93 4.18 -14.57 2.02
C ASN A 93 4.83 -15.68 2.85
N PHE A 94 6.02 -15.42 3.36
CA PHE A 94 6.87 -16.38 4.06
C PHE A 94 6.97 -16.03 5.54
N ALA A 95 7.37 -16.99 6.37
CA ALA A 95 7.58 -16.75 7.80
C ALA A 95 8.83 -15.90 8.06
N SER A 96 9.84 -15.99 7.20
CA SER A 96 11.09 -15.23 7.31
C SER A 96 11.63 -14.80 5.94
N GLU A 97 12.60 -13.88 5.94
CA GLU A 97 13.36 -13.52 4.73
C GLU A 97 14.18 -14.71 4.21
N ASP A 98 14.72 -15.53 5.08
CA ASP A 98 15.51 -16.70 4.70
C ASP A 98 14.66 -17.75 3.96
N ASP A 99 13.42 -17.99 4.43
CA ASP A 99 12.48 -18.86 3.74
C ASP A 99 12.12 -18.32 2.35
N ALA A 100 11.91 -17.00 2.26
CA ALA A 100 11.61 -16.35 1.00
C ALA A 100 12.79 -16.44 0.02
N ARG A 101 14.03 -16.22 0.51
CA ARG A 101 15.25 -16.37 -0.29
C ARG A 101 15.41 -17.80 -0.81
N ALA A 102 15.24 -18.78 0.08
CA ALA A 102 15.33 -20.19 -0.31
C ALA A 102 14.30 -20.55 -1.41
N ALA A 103 13.08 -20.05 -1.29
CA ALA A 103 12.04 -20.25 -2.29
C ALA A 103 12.35 -19.57 -3.63
N ILE A 104 12.98 -18.38 -3.62
CA ILE A 104 13.42 -17.67 -4.83
C ILE A 104 14.55 -18.43 -5.51
N GLU A 105 15.54 -18.91 -4.76
CA GLU A 105 16.64 -19.72 -5.32
C GLU A 105 16.12 -21.04 -5.92
N GLN A 106 15.17 -21.68 -5.25
CA GLN A 106 14.50 -22.85 -5.81
C GLN A 106 13.77 -22.51 -7.12
N TYR A 107 13.05 -21.39 -7.16
CA TYR A 107 12.37 -20.94 -8.37
C TYR A 107 13.34 -20.67 -9.53
N LYS A 108 14.49 -20.03 -9.27
CA LYS A 108 15.55 -19.86 -10.29
C LYS A 108 16.05 -21.22 -10.81
N THR A 109 16.28 -22.15 -9.90
CA THR A 109 16.72 -23.51 -10.26
C THR A 109 15.68 -24.22 -11.13
N ASP A 110 14.40 -24.09 -10.80
CA ASP A 110 13.30 -24.70 -11.56
C ASP A 110 13.13 -24.09 -12.97
N LEU A 111 13.53 -22.84 -13.16
CA LEU A 111 13.42 -22.13 -14.43
C LEU A 111 14.61 -22.33 -15.34
N MET A 112 15.83 -22.35 -14.78
CA MET A 112 17.07 -22.36 -15.55
C MET A 112 17.32 -23.72 -16.15
N GLN A 113 17.68 -23.72 -17.43
CA GLN A 113 18.13 -24.88 -18.18
C GLN A 113 19.65 -24.85 -18.33
N ASP A 114 20.21 -25.97 -18.85
CA ASP A 114 21.65 -26.03 -19.08
C ASP A 114 22.09 -24.95 -20.08
N GLY A 115 23.07 -24.17 -19.67
CA GLY A 115 23.61 -23.05 -20.45
C GLY A 115 22.86 -21.70 -20.26
N ASP A 116 21.77 -21.64 -19.49
CA ASP A 116 21.13 -20.37 -19.15
C ASP A 116 21.98 -19.58 -18.14
N VAL A 117 22.01 -18.27 -18.30
CA VAL A 117 22.72 -17.36 -17.40
C VAL A 117 21.83 -16.22 -16.90
N VAL A 118 22.00 -15.82 -15.64
CA VAL A 118 21.36 -14.60 -15.12
C VAL A 118 22.06 -13.38 -15.74
N VAL A 119 21.28 -12.48 -16.32
CA VAL A 119 21.81 -11.22 -16.89
C VAL A 119 22.36 -10.36 -15.76
N ASP A 120 23.60 -9.92 -15.88
CA ASP A 120 24.29 -9.14 -14.86
C ASP A 120 23.51 -7.85 -14.50
N GLY A 121 23.37 -7.58 -13.20
CA GLY A 121 22.64 -6.44 -12.68
C GLY A 121 21.12 -6.45 -12.87
N SER A 122 20.53 -7.52 -13.44
CA SER A 122 19.09 -7.63 -13.65
C SER A 122 18.32 -8.09 -12.41
N GLU A 123 19.00 -8.76 -11.48
CA GLU A 123 18.36 -9.32 -10.28
C GLU A 123 18.16 -8.24 -9.22
N THR A 124 16.92 -8.08 -8.79
CA THR A 124 16.55 -7.19 -7.69
C THR A 124 15.63 -7.91 -6.72
N LEU A 125 15.87 -7.73 -5.42
CA LEU A 125 15.09 -8.33 -4.35
C LEU A 125 14.93 -7.32 -3.21
N THR A 126 13.68 -7.10 -2.80
CA THR A 126 13.33 -6.23 -1.66
C THR A 126 12.28 -6.92 -0.83
N PHE A 127 12.48 -6.97 0.48
CA PHE A 127 11.53 -7.54 1.42
C PHE A 127 10.60 -6.48 2.01
N THR A 128 9.39 -6.92 2.37
CA THR A 128 8.39 -6.07 3.01
C THR A 128 7.69 -6.87 4.11
N VAL A 129 7.78 -6.38 5.34
CA VAL A 129 7.10 -6.99 6.50
C VAL A 129 5.58 -6.90 6.32
N GLN A 130 4.85 -7.95 6.71
CA GLN A 130 3.38 -8.04 6.67
C GLN A 130 2.81 -8.37 8.05
N PRO A 131 1.63 -7.85 8.40
CA PRO A 131 0.83 -6.91 7.61
C PRO A 131 1.46 -5.53 7.55
N GLN A 132 1.13 -4.78 6.51
CA GLN A 132 1.47 -3.36 6.40
C GLN A 132 0.38 -2.49 7.02
N ALA A 133 0.78 -1.33 7.53
CA ALA A 133 -0.10 -0.31 8.03
C ALA A 133 0.31 1.06 7.48
N ALA A 134 -0.66 1.96 7.39
CA ALA A 134 -0.44 3.37 7.08
C ALA A 134 -1.37 4.20 7.97
N LEU A 135 -0.93 5.41 8.32
CA LEU A 135 -1.64 6.26 9.25
C LEU A 135 -1.54 7.71 8.81
N THR A 136 -2.62 8.45 9.00
CA THR A 136 -2.65 9.91 8.80
C THR A 136 -3.34 10.56 10.00
N VAL A 137 -2.71 11.56 10.60
CA VAL A 137 -3.28 12.39 11.66
C VAL A 137 -3.56 13.76 11.08
N MET A 138 -4.81 14.19 11.19
CA MET A 138 -5.27 15.48 10.69
C MET A 138 -5.95 16.27 11.81
N ASP A 139 -5.64 17.56 11.90
CA ASP A 139 -6.40 18.49 12.71
C ASP A 139 -7.73 18.78 12.00
N GLN A 140 -8.84 18.35 12.59
CA GLN A 140 -10.17 18.50 12.01
C GLN A 140 -10.64 19.96 11.90
N SER A 141 -10.09 20.87 12.70
CA SER A 141 -10.48 22.28 12.71
C SER A 141 -9.83 23.08 11.58
N THR A 142 -8.63 22.69 11.17
CA THR A 142 -7.83 23.38 10.16
C THR A 142 -7.68 22.60 8.86
N GLY A 143 -7.84 21.26 8.90
CA GLY A 143 -7.55 20.37 7.80
C GLY A 143 -6.06 20.08 7.62
N GLU A 144 -5.22 20.55 8.53
CA GLU A 144 -3.78 20.35 8.46
C GLU A 144 -3.39 18.91 8.80
N VAL A 145 -2.56 18.28 7.98
CA VAL A 145 -1.98 16.95 8.26
C VAL A 145 -0.78 17.14 9.19
N LYS A 146 -0.91 16.62 10.41
CA LYS A 146 0.11 16.72 11.47
C LYS A 146 1.12 15.59 11.43
N ALA A 147 0.68 14.38 11.02
CA ALA A 147 1.56 13.23 10.82
C ALA A 147 1.06 12.35 9.69
N LEU A 148 2.00 11.69 9.01
CA LEU A 148 1.69 10.78 7.93
C LEU A 148 2.72 9.66 7.87
N VAL A 149 2.28 8.41 8.08
CA VAL A 149 3.11 7.20 7.98
C VAL A 149 2.62 6.36 6.81
N GLY A 150 3.46 6.22 5.79
CA GLY A 150 3.11 5.56 4.54
C GLY A 150 3.30 4.05 4.52
N GLY A 151 3.87 3.47 5.57
CA GLY A 151 4.13 2.04 5.65
C GLY A 151 4.91 1.67 6.90
N ARG A 152 4.92 0.38 7.19
CA ARG A 152 5.66 -0.24 8.29
C ARG A 152 7.02 -0.72 7.80
N GLY A 153 8.01 -0.68 8.68
CA GLY A 153 9.41 -1.07 8.43
C GLY A 153 10.29 0.10 7.99
N ASP A 154 11.58 -0.16 7.91
CA ASP A 154 12.57 0.83 7.56
C ASP A 154 12.41 1.35 6.13
N LYS A 155 12.52 2.65 5.99
CA LYS A 155 12.53 3.28 4.67
C LYS A 155 13.95 3.25 4.11
N THR A 156 14.22 2.29 3.25
CA THR A 156 15.56 2.05 2.66
C THR A 156 15.84 2.85 1.40
N ALA A 157 14.83 3.47 0.78
CA ALA A 157 14.97 4.23 -0.46
C ALA A 157 14.03 5.44 -0.52
N ASN A 158 14.37 6.41 -1.36
CA ASN A 158 13.50 7.53 -1.67
C ASN A 158 12.38 7.12 -2.65
N LYS A 159 11.24 7.83 -2.61
CA LYS A 159 10.09 7.61 -3.51
C LYS A 159 9.54 6.18 -3.46
N THR A 160 9.59 5.54 -2.28
CA THR A 160 8.92 4.27 -2.03
C THR A 160 7.41 4.49 -1.89
N LEU A 161 6.64 3.42 -2.06
CA LEU A 161 5.18 3.45 -1.97
C LEU A 161 4.71 4.03 -0.64
N ASN A 162 3.93 5.10 -0.70
CA ASN A 162 3.23 5.66 0.45
C ASN A 162 1.79 5.16 0.45
N ARG A 163 1.48 4.20 1.33
CA ARG A 163 0.15 3.58 1.38
C ARG A 163 -0.94 4.51 1.91
N ALA A 164 -0.57 5.60 2.57
CA ALA A 164 -1.54 6.59 3.04
C ALA A 164 -2.06 7.47 1.89
N THR A 165 -1.28 7.63 0.79
CA THR A 165 -1.63 8.51 -0.33
C THR A 165 -1.75 7.80 -1.67
N ASP A 166 -1.01 6.71 -1.89
CA ASP A 166 -0.80 6.14 -3.22
C ASP A 166 -1.54 4.79 -3.41
N THR A 167 -2.32 4.36 -2.42
CA THR A 167 -3.09 3.11 -2.51
C THR A 167 -4.57 3.32 -2.27
N THR A 168 -5.38 2.52 -2.97
CA THR A 168 -6.83 2.49 -2.79
C THR A 168 -7.22 1.20 -2.06
N ARG A 169 -8.07 1.33 -1.03
CA ARG A 169 -8.64 0.21 -0.28
C ARG A 169 -10.13 0.38 -0.13
N GLN A 170 -10.84 -0.72 0.04
CA GLN A 170 -12.25 -0.70 0.40
C GLN A 170 -12.39 -0.11 1.81
N PRO A 171 -13.19 0.96 1.98
CA PRO A 171 -13.34 1.63 3.27
C PRO A 171 -14.11 0.78 4.30
N GLY A 172 -14.88 -0.22 3.84
CA GLY A 172 -15.72 -1.02 4.71
C GLY A 172 -16.72 -0.16 5.50
N SER A 173 -16.95 -0.51 6.75
CA SER A 173 -17.90 0.19 7.63
C SER A 173 -17.53 1.62 7.98
N THR A 174 -16.29 2.06 7.78
CA THR A 174 -15.91 3.46 7.97
C THR A 174 -16.65 4.38 7.00
N PHE A 175 -17.08 3.87 5.85
CA PHE A 175 -17.84 4.63 4.87
C PHE A 175 -19.27 4.98 5.34
N LYS A 176 -19.77 4.33 6.41
CA LYS A 176 -21.10 4.63 6.97
C LYS A 176 -21.24 6.09 7.39
N ILE A 177 -20.14 6.71 7.85
CA ILE A 177 -20.15 8.13 8.25
C ILE A 177 -20.55 8.99 7.04
N ILE A 178 -19.95 8.77 5.88
CA ILE A 178 -20.19 9.58 4.67
C ILE A 178 -21.47 9.14 3.95
N ALA A 179 -21.74 7.82 3.88
CA ALA A 179 -22.83 7.30 3.08
C ALA A 179 -24.19 7.28 3.79
N ALA A 180 -24.20 7.25 5.13
CA ALA A 180 -25.43 7.13 5.91
C ALA A 180 -25.62 8.30 6.90
N TYR A 181 -24.69 8.50 7.82
CA TYR A 181 -24.89 9.46 8.90
C TYR A 181 -24.85 10.92 8.42
N ALA A 182 -23.87 11.29 7.60
CA ALA A 182 -23.78 12.66 7.10
C ALA A 182 -25.02 13.08 6.30
N PRO A 183 -25.49 12.33 5.29
CA PRO A 183 -26.73 12.68 4.58
C PRO A 183 -27.97 12.62 5.48
N ALA A 184 -28.05 11.74 6.45
CA ALA A 184 -29.18 11.67 7.37
C ALA A 184 -29.29 12.92 8.25
N LEU A 185 -28.17 13.43 8.73
CA LEU A 185 -28.11 14.65 9.54
C LEU A 185 -28.27 15.92 8.69
N ASP A 186 -27.69 15.96 7.48
CA ASP A 186 -27.67 17.16 6.64
C ASP A 186 -28.99 17.36 5.89
N ALA A 187 -29.49 16.32 5.22
CA ALA A 187 -30.68 16.40 4.35
C ALA A 187 -31.87 15.56 4.83
N GLY A 188 -31.62 14.53 5.66
CA GLY A 188 -32.65 13.61 6.13
C GLY A 188 -33.50 14.11 7.31
N GLY A 189 -33.13 15.24 7.90
CA GLY A 189 -33.86 15.84 9.05
C GLY A 189 -33.67 15.05 10.35
N LEU A 190 -32.70 14.13 10.42
CA LEU A 190 -32.36 13.42 11.65
C LEU A 190 -31.38 14.23 12.52
N THR A 191 -31.34 13.91 13.79
CA THR A 191 -30.41 14.46 14.76
C THR A 191 -29.61 13.36 15.45
N LEU A 192 -28.56 13.69 16.20
CA LEU A 192 -27.79 12.71 16.98
C LEU A 192 -28.62 12.06 18.12
N ALA A 193 -29.80 12.63 18.43
CA ALA A 193 -30.71 12.10 19.45
C ALA A 193 -31.78 11.14 18.88
N ASP A 194 -31.87 11.00 17.58
CA ASP A 194 -32.84 10.08 16.98
C ASP A 194 -32.42 8.61 17.20
N VAL A 195 -33.43 7.80 17.51
CA VAL A 195 -33.29 6.36 17.73
C VAL A 195 -33.81 5.63 16.51
N GLN A 196 -33.01 4.71 16.00
CA GLN A 196 -33.40 3.78 14.95
C GLN A 196 -33.65 2.40 15.55
N ASP A 197 -34.77 1.77 15.16
CA ASP A 197 -35.07 0.41 15.54
C ASP A 197 -34.26 -0.55 14.66
N ASP A 198 -33.49 -1.44 15.27
CA ASP A 198 -32.74 -2.50 14.58
C ASP A 198 -33.68 -3.69 14.31
N ALA A 199 -34.66 -3.44 13.49
CA ALA A 199 -35.65 -4.43 13.06
C ALA A 199 -35.26 -5.07 11.72
N PRO A 200 -35.71 -6.31 11.46
CA PRO A 200 -35.49 -6.94 10.16
C PRO A 200 -36.00 -6.08 9.02
N TYR A 201 -35.13 -5.78 8.07
CA TYR A 201 -35.45 -4.94 6.90
C TYR A 201 -35.34 -5.74 5.60
N ASN A 202 -36.28 -5.50 4.69
CA ASN A 202 -36.28 -6.14 3.38
C ASN A 202 -36.48 -5.09 2.29
N TYR A 203 -35.53 -5.02 1.34
CA TYR A 203 -35.58 -4.10 0.20
C TYR A 203 -36.71 -4.41 -0.80
N GLY A 204 -37.48 -5.47 -0.63
CA GLY A 204 -38.57 -5.88 -1.53
C GLY A 204 -38.09 -6.74 -2.70
N SER A 205 -39.05 -7.18 -3.51
CA SER A 205 -38.77 -8.05 -4.65
C SER A 205 -37.96 -7.33 -5.74
N GLY A 206 -36.72 -7.78 -5.94
CA GLY A 206 -35.83 -7.28 -7.00
C GLY A 206 -34.58 -6.55 -6.51
N GLN A 207 -34.40 -6.30 -5.22
CA GLN A 207 -33.25 -5.60 -4.67
C GLN A 207 -32.63 -6.31 -3.45
N GLY A 208 -32.08 -7.48 -3.64
CA GLY A 208 -31.13 -8.03 -2.67
C GLY A 208 -31.68 -8.79 -1.45
N GLY A 209 -33.00 -8.96 -1.26
CA GLY A 209 -33.54 -9.78 -0.18
C GLY A 209 -33.49 -9.16 1.22
N ALA A 210 -33.61 -9.99 2.25
CA ALA A 210 -33.56 -9.58 3.66
C ALA A 210 -32.12 -9.18 4.05
N VAL A 211 -32.01 -8.09 4.81
CA VAL A 211 -30.76 -7.66 5.43
C VAL A 211 -30.63 -8.35 6.78
N ASN A 212 -29.54 -9.05 6.98
CA ASN A 212 -29.19 -9.67 8.26
C ASN A 212 -27.96 -8.99 8.87
N ASN A 213 -27.91 -8.94 10.19
CA ASN A 213 -26.72 -8.52 10.92
C ASN A 213 -25.58 -9.55 10.77
N TYR A 214 -24.38 -9.12 11.02
CA TYR A 214 -23.14 -9.93 10.96
C TYR A 214 -22.86 -10.59 12.32
N ASP A 215 -23.81 -11.23 12.92
CA ASP A 215 -23.65 -11.89 14.24
C ASP A 215 -23.34 -13.37 14.09
#